data_bd20341f62e52305c88ec4d2f6ede5d6
#
_entry.id   bd20341f62e52305c88ec4d2f6ede5d6
#
_cell.length_a   1.000
_cell.length_b   1.000
_cell.length_c   1.000
_cell.angle_alpha   90.00
_cell.angle_beta   90.00
_cell.angle_gamma   90.00
#
_symmetry.space_group_name_H-M   'P 1'
#
loop_
_entity.id
_entity.type
_entity.pdbx_description
1 polymer ?
#
loop_
_entity_poly.entity_id
_entity_poly.type
_entity_poly.pdbx_seq_one_letter_code
_entity_poly.pdbx_strand_id
1 'polypeptide(L)'
;MCIRDRDENGVWRMDYADMDRKLKEHNIHFAIFCSPHNPTGRVWEREEIEKAMEIYKANECVVISDEIWSDLTLPGFKHIPTQSVSKDARERTIALYAPSKTFNLAGLVGSYHIIYNRMLRDRVEKASSLSHYNSPNVLSVHALIGAYRPEGYQWVDELREVLKSNADYAYNYILEHFKGVKLSKPEGTYMLYLDCEEWCKEHDTDMDTLLKAGVAVGVIWQDGRPFHRPYAIRLNLALPHVLVKEAFDRMDKYVFNAK
;
A
#
# COMPACT_ATOMS: atom_id res chain seq x y z
N MET A 1 4.81 8.23 7.43
CA MET A 1 5.71 8.45 6.26
C MET A 1 5.32 9.76 5.59
N CYS A 2 6.30 10.61 5.29
CA CYS A 2 6.04 11.91 4.65
C CYS A 2 6.07 11.75 3.13
N ILE A 3 4.96 11.31 2.56
CA ILE A 3 4.73 11.30 1.11
C ILE A 3 3.75 12.41 0.84
N ARG A 4 4.21 13.47 0.16
CA ARG A 4 3.36 14.64 -0.02
C ARG A 4 2.90 14.82 -1.44
N ASP A 5 3.80 14.65 -2.41
CA ASP A 5 3.52 15.05 -3.77
C ASP A 5 4.02 14.03 -4.80
N ARG A 6 3.52 14.19 -6.01
CA ARG A 6 3.99 13.53 -7.21
C ARG A 6 5.03 14.43 -7.87
N ASP A 7 6.07 13.83 -8.42
CA ASP A 7 7.03 14.54 -9.26
C ASP A 7 6.40 14.94 -10.62
N GLU A 8 7.16 15.59 -11.47
CA GLU A 8 6.73 16.03 -12.81
C GLU A 8 6.25 14.89 -13.71
N ASN A 9 6.66 13.64 -13.41
CA ASN A 9 6.22 12.43 -14.10
C ASN A 9 5.00 11.77 -13.43
N GLY A 10 4.43 12.40 -12.43
CA GLY A 10 3.28 11.87 -11.68
C GLY A 10 3.61 10.76 -10.70
N VAL A 11 4.88 10.52 -10.40
CA VAL A 11 5.35 9.46 -9.48
C VAL A 11 5.40 10.00 -8.06
N TRP A 12 4.85 9.22 -7.12
CA TRP A 12 4.91 9.57 -5.70
C TRP A 12 6.34 9.55 -5.17
N ARG A 13 6.73 10.60 -4.45
CA ARG A 13 8.06 10.74 -3.85
C ARG A 13 7.97 11.03 -2.35
N MET A 14 9.00 10.62 -1.62
CA MET A 14 9.15 10.96 -0.21
C MET A 14 9.73 12.36 -0.06
N ASP A 15 9.14 13.14 0.86
CA ASP A 15 9.70 14.42 1.29
C ASP A 15 10.71 14.19 2.43
N TYR A 16 11.95 14.01 2.05
CA TYR A 16 13.05 13.70 2.98
C TYR A 16 13.35 14.86 3.93
N ALA A 17 13.20 16.10 3.48
CA ALA A 17 13.44 17.28 4.31
C ALA A 17 12.37 17.40 5.40
N ASP A 18 11.09 17.22 5.03
CA ASP A 18 9.98 17.20 5.99
C ASP A 18 10.07 16.02 6.95
N MET A 19 10.54 14.86 6.47
CA MET A 19 10.81 13.68 7.29
C MET A 19 11.81 13.99 8.41
N ASP A 20 12.98 14.50 8.05
CA ASP A 20 14.04 14.85 9.01
C ASP A 20 13.58 15.94 9.98
N ARG A 21 12.95 16.98 9.45
CA ARG A 21 12.39 18.08 10.26
C ARG A 21 11.40 17.58 11.31
N LYS A 22 10.43 16.74 10.93
CA LYS A 22 9.39 16.22 11.84
C LYS A 22 9.97 15.29 12.89
N LEU A 23 10.92 14.43 12.53
CA LEU A 23 11.58 13.53 13.47
C LEU A 23 12.27 14.33 14.59
N LYS A 24 12.96 15.41 14.22
CA LYS A 24 13.64 16.31 15.19
C LYS A 24 12.66 17.14 16.01
N GLU A 25 11.72 17.82 15.34
CA GLU A 25 10.76 18.72 15.98
C GLU A 25 9.90 18.02 17.03
N HIS A 26 9.48 16.79 16.74
CA HIS A 26 8.62 16.01 17.64
C HIS A 26 9.36 14.93 18.45
N ASN A 27 10.69 14.91 18.41
CA ASN A 27 11.53 13.92 19.09
C ASN A 27 11.07 12.47 18.83
N ILE A 28 10.88 12.12 17.56
CA ILE A 28 10.36 10.81 17.15
C ILE A 28 11.50 9.81 17.00
N HIS A 29 11.47 8.72 17.76
CA HIS A 29 12.44 7.63 17.70
C HIS A 29 11.83 6.30 17.21
N PHE A 30 10.61 6.33 16.69
CA PHE A 30 9.92 5.16 16.18
C PHE A 30 9.09 5.52 14.95
N ALA A 31 9.31 4.85 13.83
CA ALA A 31 8.66 5.17 12.57
C ALA A 31 8.07 3.92 11.91
N ILE A 32 6.97 4.09 11.18
CA ILE A 32 6.41 3.05 10.30
C ILE A 32 6.73 3.41 8.85
N PHE A 33 7.35 2.49 8.13
CA PHE A 33 7.71 2.58 6.73
C PHE A 33 6.97 1.50 5.94
N CYS A 34 6.14 1.87 4.97
CA CYS A 34 5.35 0.93 4.17
C CYS A 34 5.95 0.76 2.77
N SER A 35 6.30 -0.48 2.40
CA SER A 35 6.94 -0.83 1.12
C SER A 35 6.55 -2.24 0.67
N PRO A 36 5.84 -2.42 -0.46
CA PRO A 36 5.17 -1.44 -1.32
C PRO A 36 4.13 -0.60 -0.59
N HIS A 37 3.92 0.63 -1.07
CA HIS A 37 3.15 1.60 -0.32
C HIS A 37 1.65 1.52 -0.58
N ASN A 38 0.87 1.37 0.48
CA ASN A 38 -0.58 1.52 0.49
C ASN A 38 -0.93 2.91 1.06
N PRO A 39 -1.68 3.77 0.35
CA PRO A 39 -2.60 3.45 -0.75
C PRO A 39 -2.06 3.68 -2.17
N THR A 40 -0.87 4.24 -2.34
CA THR A 40 -0.42 4.80 -3.63
C THR A 40 0.04 3.75 -4.65
N GLY A 41 0.30 2.51 -4.21
CA GLY A 41 0.85 1.46 -5.07
C GLY A 41 2.32 1.66 -5.45
N ARG A 42 3.02 2.61 -4.82
CA ARG A 42 4.44 2.87 -5.10
C ARG A 42 5.31 1.72 -4.62
N VAL A 43 6.26 1.27 -5.44
CA VAL A 43 7.34 0.34 -5.09
C VAL A 43 8.63 1.15 -5.01
N TRP A 44 9.16 1.33 -3.79
CA TRP A 44 10.30 2.22 -3.57
C TRP A 44 11.57 1.65 -4.20
N GLU A 45 12.32 2.51 -4.86
CA GLU A 45 13.64 2.22 -5.41
C GLU A 45 14.67 2.09 -4.28
N ARG A 46 15.80 1.41 -4.56
CA ARG A 46 16.86 1.19 -3.57
C ARG A 46 17.36 2.50 -2.97
N GLU A 47 17.64 3.46 -3.81
CA GLU A 47 18.19 4.77 -3.42
C GLU A 47 17.18 5.56 -2.56
N GLU A 48 15.89 5.39 -2.81
CA GLU A 48 14.83 6.01 -2.00
C GLU A 48 14.79 5.40 -0.60
N ILE A 49 14.88 4.06 -0.51
CA ILE A 49 14.91 3.36 0.77
C ILE A 49 16.20 3.70 1.55
N GLU A 50 17.37 3.67 0.88
CA GLU A 50 18.65 4.02 1.48
C GLU A 50 18.60 5.41 2.10
N LYS A 51 18.11 6.41 1.35
CA LYS A 51 18.00 7.79 1.81
C LYS A 51 17.04 7.94 2.99
N ALA A 52 15.90 7.24 2.97
CA ALA A 52 14.98 7.21 4.10
C ALA A 52 15.64 6.60 5.35
N MET A 53 16.36 5.50 5.18
CA MET A 53 17.04 4.82 6.29
C MET A 53 18.22 5.63 6.87
N GLU A 54 18.90 6.43 6.07
CA GLU A 54 19.93 7.37 6.56
C GLU A 54 19.30 8.45 7.46
N ILE A 55 18.13 8.97 7.09
CA ILE A 55 17.40 9.94 7.91
C ILE A 55 16.94 9.30 9.24
N TYR A 56 16.39 8.10 9.18
CA TYR A 56 16.01 7.37 10.40
C TYR A 56 17.22 7.07 11.29
N LYS A 57 18.36 6.75 10.69
CA LYS A 57 19.63 6.57 11.41
C LYS A 57 20.07 7.86 12.11
N ALA A 58 20.09 8.97 11.41
CA ALA A 58 20.51 10.27 11.94
C ALA A 58 19.62 10.74 13.11
N ASN A 59 18.37 10.28 13.18
CA ASN A 59 17.41 10.59 14.24
C ASN A 59 17.20 9.43 15.24
N GLU A 60 18.09 8.44 15.24
CA GLU A 60 18.06 7.29 16.16
C GLU A 60 16.73 6.51 16.17
N CYS A 61 16.02 6.50 15.02
CA CYS A 61 14.73 5.83 14.88
C CYS A 61 14.87 4.32 14.71
N VAL A 62 14.08 3.57 15.46
CA VAL A 62 13.71 2.20 15.11
C VAL A 62 12.59 2.24 14.06
N VAL A 63 12.67 1.38 13.05
CA VAL A 63 11.72 1.36 11.95
C VAL A 63 10.91 0.07 11.97
N ILE A 64 9.57 0.18 11.95
CA ILE A 64 8.71 -0.91 11.53
C ILE A 64 8.53 -0.80 10.01
N SER A 65 9.05 -1.78 9.27
CA SER A 65 8.82 -1.88 7.84
C SER A 65 7.62 -2.78 7.57
N ASP A 66 6.52 -2.19 7.16
CA ASP A 66 5.33 -2.92 6.72
C ASP A 66 5.52 -3.38 5.27
N GLU A 67 5.89 -4.64 5.10
CA GLU A 67 6.19 -5.27 3.82
C GLU A 67 5.14 -6.32 3.42
N ILE A 68 3.91 -6.20 3.95
CA ILE A 68 2.84 -7.18 3.68
C ILE A 68 2.40 -7.24 2.22
N TRP A 69 2.82 -6.28 1.39
CA TRP A 69 2.56 -6.22 -0.04
C TRP A 69 3.75 -6.70 -0.89
N SER A 70 4.82 -7.21 -0.28
CA SER A 70 6.10 -7.53 -0.95
C SER A 70 5.97 -8.44 -2.17
N ASP A 71 5.05 -9.41 -2.13
CA ASP A 71 4.84 -10.36 -3.22
C ASP A 71 3.93 -9.81 -4.34
N LEU A 72 3.24 -8.70 -4.10
CA LEU A 72 2.26 -8.10 -5.03
C LEU A 72 2.81 -6.86 -5.74
N THR A 73 4.07 -6.90 -6.16
CA THR A 73 4.61 -5.96 -7.14
C THR A 73 4.10 -6.33 -8.54
N LEU A 74 3.70 -5.34 -9.33
CA LEU A 74 3.27 -5.59 -10.70
C LEU A 74 4.46 -6.00 -11.59
N PRO A 75 4.25 -6.77 -12.66
CA PRO A 75 5.30 -7.12 -13.61
C PRO A 75 6.11 -5.92 -14.09
N GLY A 76 7.44 -6.02 -13.99
CA GLY A 76 8.39 -4.93 -14.26
C GLY A 76 8.92 -4.24 -13.00
N PHE A 77 8.31 -4.46 -11.83
CA PHE A 77 8.75 -3.93 -10.54
C PHE A 77 9.18 -5.04 -9.60
N LYS A 78 10.12 -4.72 -8.72
CA LYS A 78 10.64 -5.67 -7.74
C LYS A 78 10.72 -5.03 -6.36
N HIS A 79 10.13 -5.71 -5.39
CA HIS A 79 10.27 -5.33 -3.99
C HIS A 79 11.73 -5.44 -3.51
N ILE A 80 12.16 -4.46 -2.76
CA ILE A 80 13.47 -4.43 -2.09
C ILE A 80 13.21 -4.41 -0.59
N PRO A 81 13.55 -5.47 0.15
CA PRO A 81 13.40 -5.49 1.60
C PRO A 81 14.19 -4.36 2.25
N THR A 82 13.54 -3.57 3.09
CA THR A 82 14.16 -2.43 3.79
C THR A 82 15.42 -2.83 4.55
N GLN A 83 15.43 -4.04 5.13
CA GLN A 83 16.59 -4.59 5.85
C GLN A 83 17.79 -4.92 4.95
N SER A 84 17.60 -4.98 3.63
CA SER A 84 18.64 -5.37 2.68
C SER A 84 19.53 -4.22 2.20
N VAL A 85 19.12 -2.96 2.44
CA VAL A 85 19.79 -1.80 1.84
C VAL A 85 21.09 -1.42 2.56
N SER A 86 21.22 -1.70 3.87
CA SER A 86 22.45 -1.49 4.60
C SER A 86 22.51 -2.32 5.89
N LYS A 87 23.72 -2.44 6.48
CA LYS A 87 23.89 -3.08 7.80
C LYS A 87 23.08 -2.35 8.89
N ASP A 88 23.11 -1.03 8.87
CA ASP A 88 22.37 -0.22 9.85
C ASP A 88 20.85 -0.40 9.67
N ALA A 89 20.34 -0.37 8.43
CA ALA A 89 18.93 -0.65 8.14
C ALA A 89 18.50 -2.04 8.64
N ARG A 90 19.33 -3.05 8.46
CA ARG A 90 19.11 -4.41 8.97
C ARG A 90 18.96 -4.44 10.50
N GLU A 91 19.77 -3.70 11.22
CA GLU A 91 19.81 -3.73 12.69
C GLU A 91 18.71 -2.87 13.34
N ARG A 92 18.25 -1.80 12.67
CA ARG A 92 17.21 -0.92 13.21
C ARG A 92 15.79 -1.24 12.80
N THR A 93 15.59 -2.24 11.92
CA THR A 93 14.27 -2.52 11.32
C THR A 93 13.64 -3.78 11.88
N ILE A 94 12.35 -3.67 12.20
CA ILE A 94 11.41 -4.76 12.43
C ILE A 94 10.59 -4.88 11.14
N ALA A 95 10.85 -5.90 10.32
CA ALA A 95 10.10 -6.11 9.09
C ALA A 95 8.90 -7.03 9.30
N LEU A 96 7.73 -6.61 8.83
CA LEU A 96 6.46 -7.31 8.97
C LEU A 96 6.00 -7.88 7.63
N TYR A 97 5.62 -9.16 7.65
CA TYR A 97 5.11 -9.90 6.49
C TYR A 97 3.84 -10.66 6.85
N ALA A 98 3.00 -10.92 5.86
CA ALA A 98 1.82 -11.75 6.05
C ALA A 98 1.34 -12.39 4.74
N PRO A 99 0.80 -13.61 4.77
CA PRO A 99 0.18 -14.23 3.59
C PRO A 99 -1.18 -13.63 3.25
N SER A 100 -1.70 -12.74 4.10
CA SER A 100 -3.07 -12.23 4.06
C SER A 100 -3.41 -11.50 2.76
N LYS A 101 -2.48 -10.74 2.19
CA LYS A 101 -2.70 -9.99 0.95
C LYS A 101 -2.34 -10.82 -0.26
N THR A 102 -1.19 -11.46 -0.22
CA THR A 102 -0.64 -12.28 -1.30
C THR A 102 -1.58 -13.44 -1.67
N PHE A 103 -2.10 -14.14 -0.67
CA PHE A 103 -2.89 -15.37 -0.84
C PHE A 103 -4.35 -15.25 -0.40
N ASN A 104 -4.85 -14.01 -0.22
CA ASN A 104 -6.22 -13.75 0.22
C ASN A 104 -6.61 -14.46 1.54
N LEU A 105 -5.69 -14.52 2.49
CA LEU A 105 -5.83 -15.24 3.77
C LEU A 105 -6.10 -14.29 4.97
N ALA A 106 -6.60 -13.08 4.73
CA ALA A 106 -6.81 -12.09 5.78
C ALA A 106 -7.72 -12.58 6.92
N GLY A 107 -8.73 -13.39 6.61
CA GLY A 107 -9.65 -13.95 7.60
C GLY A 107 -9.03 -14.96 8.56
N LEU A 108 -7.84 -15.50 8.22
CA LEU A 108 -7.12 -16.44 9.09
C LEU A 108 -6.19 -15.78 10.11
N VAL A 109 -6.06 -14.46 10.04
CA VAL A 109 -5.30 -13.63 11.00
C VAL A 109 -3.92 -14.21 11.32
N GLY A 110 -2.97 -14.05 10.41
CA GLY A 110 -1.59 -14.53 10.61
C GLY A 110 -0.58 -13.56 9.98
N SER A 111 0.48 -13.25 10.73
CA SER A 111 1.61 -12.46 10.25
C SER A 111 2.89 -12.98 10.91
N TYR A 112 4.02 -12.64 10.33
CA TYR A 112 5.32 -12.90 10.92
C TYR A 112 6.22 -11.68 10.75
N HIS A 113 7.26 -11.63 11.58
CA HIS A 113 8.24 -10.56 11.53
C HIS A 113 9.67 -11.11 11.50
N ILE A 114 10.55 -10.32 10.90
CA ILE A 114 11.99 -10.61 10.84
C ILE A 114 12.71 -9.51 11.57
N ILE A 115 13.46 -9.88 12.62
CA ILE A 115 14.24 -8.95 13.47
C ILE A 115 15.65 -9.51 13.63
N TYR A 116 16.64 -8.86 13.03
CA TYR A 116 18.04 -9.27 13.14
C TYR A 116 18.67 -8.82 14.45
N ASN A 117 18.35 -7.61 14.90
CA ASN A 117 18.86 -7.07 16.15
C ASN A 117 18.30 -7.84 17.34
N ARG A 118 19.18 -8.53 18.07
CA ARG A 118 18.81 -9.37 19.20
C ARG A 118 18.08 -8.60 20.30
N MET A 119 18.56 -7.39 20.63
CA MET A 119 17.95 -6.57 21.68
C MET A 119 16.51 -6.17 21.33
N LEU A 120 16.26 -5.77 20.05
CA LEU A 120 14.91 -5.46 19.58
C LEU A 120 14.04 -6.70 19.57
N ARG A 121 14.55 -7.83 19.12
CA ARG A 121 13.82 -9.10 19.11
C ARG A 121 13.41 -9.52 20.52
N ASP A 122 14.33 -9.52 21.46
CA ASP A 122 14.07 -9.92 22.85
C ASP A 122 13.01 -9.00 23.51
N ARG A 123 13.01 -7.70 23.18
CA ARG A 123 11.99 -6.75 23.66
C ARG A 123 10.62 -7.03 23.05
N VAL A 124 10.54 -7.27 21.74
CA VAL A 124 9.28 -7.61 21.05
C VAL A 124 8.72 -8.93 21.59
N GLU A 125 9.57 -9.96 21.73
CA GLU A 125 9.18 -11.24 22.27
C GLU A 125 8.66 -11.14 23.70
N LYS A 126 9.36 -10.42 24.57
CA LYS A 126 8.91 -10.15 25.94
C LYS A 126 7.58 -9.41 25.98
N ALA A 127 7.38 -8.39 25.15
CA ALA A 127 6.14 -7.64 25.12
C ALA A 127 4.98 -8.48 24.56
N SER A 128 5.22 -9.28 23.51
CA SER A 128 4.22 -10.14 22.89
C SER A 128 3.80 -11.30 23.80
N SER A 129 4.70 -11.81 24.65
CA SER A 129 4.37 -12.88 25.62
C SER A 129 3.32 -12.47 26.66
N LEU A 130 3.12 -11.17 26.84
CA LEU A 130 2.09 -10.60 27.73
C LEU A 130 0.70 -10.51 27.05
N SER A 131 0.65 -10.81 25.74
CA SER A 131 -0.57 -10.76 24.94
C SER A 131 -1.03 -12.16 24.53
N HIS A 132 -2.32 -12.42 24.63
CA HIS A 132 -2.92 -13.68 24.14
C HIS A 132 -3.06 -13.74 22.61
N TYR A 133 -2.69 -12.66 21.89
CA TYR A 133 -2.81 -12.54 20.44
C TYR A 133 -1.56 -12.96 19.66
N ASN A 134 -0.51 -13.40 20.35
CA ASN A 134 0.77 -13.76 19.72
C ASN A 134 0.88 -15.21 19.24
N SER A 135 -0.16 -16.01 19.43
CA SER A 135 -0.21 -17.39 18.95
C SER A 135 -1.20 -17.53 17.81
N PRO A 136 -0.74 -17.80 16.58
CA PRO A 136 -1.63 -18.02 15.45
C PRO A 136 -2.45 -19.32 15.69
N ASN A 137 -3.68 -19.35 15.20
CA ASN A 137 -4.48 -20.56 15.24
C ASN A 137 -3.91 -21.63 14.28
N VAL A 138 -4.28 -22.89 14.49
CA VAL A 138 -3.77 -24.03 13.72
C VAL A 138 -4.03 -23.86 12.22
N LEU A 139 -5.20 -23.39 11.81
CA LEU A 139 -5.53 -23.18 10.41
C LEU A 139 -4.63 -22.10 9.77
N SER A 140 -4.34 -21.03 10.49
CA SER A 140 -3.43 -19.98 10.01
C SER A 140 -2.02 -20.52 9.76
N VAL A 141 -1.50 -21.37 10.64
CA VAL A 141 -0.17 -21.99 10.47
C VAL A 141 -0.13 -22.89 9.24
N HIS A 142 -1.12 -23.78 9.08
CA HIS A 142 -1.18 -24.69 7.94
C HIS A 142 -1.43 -23.92 6.62
N ALA A 143 -2.26 -22.90 6.64
CA ALA A 143 -2.49 -22.06 5.47
C ALA A 143 -1.21 -21.31 5.05
N LEU A 144 -0.45 -20.77 6.00
CA LEU A 144 0.83 -20.13 5.72
C LEU A 144 1.82 -21.13 5.10
N ILE A 145 1.97 -22.31 5.69
CA ILE A 145 2.86 -23.36 5.16
C ILE A 145 2.42 -23.80 3.75
N GLY A 146 1.13 -23.95 3.53
CA GLY A 146 0.59 -24.33 2.22
C GLY A 146 0.74 -23.24 1.16
N ALA A 147 0.51 -21.98 1.54
CA ALA A 147 0.58 -20.84 0.64
C ALA A 147 2.00 -20.58 0.09
N TYR A 148 3.03 -20.68 0.93
CA TYR A 148 4.43 -20.44 0.54
C TYR A 148 5.13 -21.67 -0.06
N ARG A 149 4.37 -22.55 -0.74
CA ARG A 149 4.92 -23.63 -1.56
C ARG A 149 5.12 -23.17 -3.00
N PRO A 150 5.88 -23.92 -3.81
CA PRO A 150 6.09 -23.57 -5.22
C PRO A 150 4.78 -23.31 -6.00
N GLU A 151 3.74 -24.13 -5.76
CA GLU A 151 2.44 -23.97 -6.40
C GLU A 151 1.74 -22.66 -6.01
N GLY A 152 1.93 -22.21 -4.76
CA GLY A 152 1.43 -20.92 -4.29
C GLY A 152 2.12 -19.75 -4.97
N TYR A 153 3.42 -19.82 -5.18
CA TYR A 153 4.15 -18.80 -5.92
C TYR A 153 3.76 -18.75 -7.40
N GLN A 154 3.54 -19.92 -8.03
CA GLN A 154 3.01 -19.97 -9.39
C GLN A 154 1.65 -19.25 -9.47
N TRP A 155 0.74 -19.51 -8.53
CA TRP A 155 -0.54 -18.82 -8.47
C TRP A 155 -0.38 -17.30 -8.28
N VAL A 156 0.59 -16.84 -7.48
CA VAL A 156 0.88 -15.40 -7.29
C VAL A 156 1.38 -14.78 -8.60
N ASP A 157 2.23 -15.46 -9.35
CA ASP A 157 2.72 -14.96 -10.63
C ASP A 157 1.58 -14.80 -11.64
N GLU A 158 0.66 -15.77 -11.72
CA GLU A 158 -0.55 -15.67 -12.55
C GLU A 158 -1.46 -14.51 -12.07
N LEU A 159 -1.65 -14.35 -10.76
CA LEU A 159 -2.42 -13.25 -10.18
C LEU A 159 -1.82 -11.89 -10.54
N ARG A 160 -0.51 -11.74 -10.49
CA ARG A 160 0.19 -10.48 -10.81
C ARG A 160 -0.07 -10.04 -12.25
N GLU A 161 -0.16 -10.97 -13.20
CA GLU A 161 -0.51 -10.66 -14.59
C GLU A 161 -1.96 -10.16 -14.70
N VAL A 162 -2.91 -10.78 -13.98
CA VAL A 162 -4.30 -10.32 -13.93
C VAL A 162 -4.38 -8.93 -13.30
N LEU A 163 -3.70 -8.71 -12.19
CA LEU A 163 -3.67 -7.41 -11.51
C LEU A 163 -3.05 -6.32 -12.38
N LYS A 164 -2.00 -6.65 -13.13
CA LYS A 164 -1.41 -5.73 -14.10
C LYS A 164 -2.41 -5.36 -15.20
N SER A 165 -3.11 -6.34 -15.75
CA SER A 165 -4.13 -6.09 -16.77
C SER A 165 -5.26 -5.19 -16.25
N ASN A 166 -5.73 -5.43 -15.02
CA ASN A 166 -6.73 -4.59 -14.37
C ASN A 166 -6.22 -3.17 -14.11
N ALA A 167 -4.98 -3.04 -13.63
CA ALA A 167 -4.37 -1.75 -13.35
C ALA A 167 -4.15 -0.93 -14.63
N ASP A 168 -3.65 -1.55 -15.71
CA ASP A 168 -3.46 -0.89 -16.99
C ASP A 168 -4.80 -0.44 -17.60
N TYR A 169 -5.83 -1.30 -17.56
CA TYR A 169 -7.17 -0.94 -17.99
C TYR A 169 -7.72 0.24 -17.20
N ALA A 170 -7.74 0.14 -15.88
CA ALA A 170 -8.29 1.18 -15.01
C ALA A 170 -7.57 2.52 -15.14
N TYR A 171 -6.23 2.49 -15.22
CA TYR A 171 -5.41 3.68 -15.40
C TYR A 171 -5.74 4.41 -16.72
N ASN A 172 -5.75 3.68 -17.84
CA ASN A 172 -6.04 4.27 -19.14
C ASN A 172 -7.49 4.77 -19.21
N TYR A 173 -8.44 4.01 -18.69
CA TYR A 173 -9.85 4.39 -18.67
C TYR A 173 -10.07 5.72 -17.93
N ILE A 174 -9.44 5.90 -16.78
CA ILE A 174 -9.55 7.14 -16.01
C ILE A 174 -8.95 8.31 -16.79
N LEU A 175 -7.77 8.15 -17.37
CA LEU A 175 -7.14 9.21 -18.16
C LEU A 175 -7.98 9.65 -19.36
N GLU A 176 -8.69 8.73 -19.97
CA GLU A 176 -9.52 9.00 -21.16
C GLU A 176 -10.89 9.57 -20.80
N HIS A 177 -11.51 9.10 -19.71
CA HIS A 177 -12.92 9.34 -19.42
C HIS A 177 -13.20 10.21 -18.19
N PHE A 178 -12.37 10.17 -17.14
CA PHE A 178 -12.66 10.86 -15.88
C PHE A 178 -11.93 12.21 -15.80
N LYS A 179 -12.49 13.24 -16.44
CA LYS A 179 -11.94 14.59 -16.40
C LYS A 179 -11.86 15.11 -14.96
N GLY A 180 -10.80 15.82 -14.63
CA GLY A 180 -10.60 16.36 -13.27
C GLY A 180 -10.15 15.30 -12.22
N VAL A 181 -10.00 14.03 -12.59
CA VAL A 181 -9.47 12.99 -11.73
C VAL A 181 -7.99 12.74 -12.06
N LYS A 182 -7.14 12.79 -11.03
CA LYS A 182 -5.68 12.59 -11.16
C LYS A 182 -5.24 11.33 -10.41
N LEU A 183 -4.29 10.61 -11.00
CA LEU A 183 -3.73 9.41 -10.37
C LEU A 183 -2.29 9.18 -10.81
N SER A 184 -1.58 8.33 -10.07
CA SER A 184 -0.31 7.75 -10.49
C SER A 184 -0.54 6.31 -10.94
N LYS A 185 0.23 5.86 -11.93
CA LYS A 185 0.19 4.45 -12.30
C LYS A 185 0.72 3.59 -11.15
N PRO A 186 -0.01 2.58 -10.68
CA PRO A 186 0.46 1.73 -9.61
C PRO A 186 1.60 0.82 -10.10
N GLU A 187 2.55 0.56 -9.22
CA GLU A 187 3.72 -0.30 -9.45
C GLU A 187 3.61 -1.61 -8.66
N GLY A 188 2.76 -1.60 -7.63
CA GLY A 188 2.49 -2.73 -6.77
C GLY A 188 1.17 -2.57 -6.03
N THR A 189 0.83 -3.55 -5.22
CA THR A 189 -0.47 -3.74 -4.59
C THR A 189 -1.56 -4.05 -5.62
N TYR A 190 -2.81 -4.08 -5.20
CA TYR A 190 -3.99 -4.09 -6.08
C TYR A 190 -4.87 -2.85 -5.86
N MET A 191 -4.25 -1.77 -5.39
CA MET A 191 -4.95 -0.53 -5.08
C MET A 191 -4.71 0.52 -6.16
N LEU A 192 -5.75 1.26 -6.46
CA LEU A 192 -5.67 2.47 -7.26
C LEU A 192 -6.09 3.66 -6.41
N TYR A 193 -5.28 4.71 -6.38
CA TYR A 193 -5.49 5.88 -5.53
C TYR A 193 -5.72 7.11 -6.38
N LEU A 194 -6.95 7.62 -6.34
CA LEU A 194 -7.43 8.69 -7.18
C LEU A 194 -7.56 9.98 -6.36
N ASP A 195 -7.13 11.09 -6.95
CA ASP A 195 -7.36 12.43 -6.47
C ASP A 195 -8.49 13.06 -7.29
N CYS A 196 -9.61 13.32 -6.62
CA CYS A 196 -10.84 13.83 -7.23
C CYS A 196 -11.07 15.32 -6.91
N GLU A 197 -10.05 16.06 -6.43
CA GLU A 197 -10.22 17.45 -5.97
C GLU A 197 -10.74 18.36 -7.09
N GLU A 198 -10.13 18.28 -8.27
CA GLU A 198 -10.51 19.11 -9.42
C GLU A 198 -11.93 18.75 -9.90
N TRP A 199 -12.24 17.46 -10.02
CA TRP A 199 -13.56 16.99 -10.36
C TRP A 199 -14.64 17.47 -9.39
N CYS A 200 -14.39 17.35 -8.08
CA CYS A 200 -15.33 17.84 -7.06
C CYS A 200 -15.58 19.35 -7.16
N LYS A 201 -14.53 20.14 -7.42
CA LYS A 201 -14.65 21.60 -7.60
C LYS A 201 -15.44 21.96 -8.86
N GLU A 202 -15.21 21.28 -9.97
CA GLU A 202 -15.90 21.53 -11.24
C GLU A 202 -17.40 21.19 -11.18
N HIS A 203 -17.76 20.22 -10.32
CA HIS A 203 -19.17 19.77 -10.16
C HIS A 203 -19.83 20.32 -8.91
N ASP A 204 -19.22 21.31 -8.21
CA ASP A 204 -19.73 21.91 -6.97
C ASP A 204 -20.21 20.84 -5.96
N THR A 205 -19.38 19.82 -5.75
CA THR A 205 -19.71 18.66 -4.91
C THR A 205 -18.60 18.38 -3.89
N ASP A 206 -18.92 17.57 -2.90
CA ASP A 206 -17.99 17.18 -1.83
C ASP A 206 -17.71 15.67 -1.81
N MET A 207 -16.77 15.28 -0.96
CA MET A 207 -16.38 13.87 -0.81
C MET A 207 -17.49 12.98 -0.26
N ASP A 208 -18.36 13.51 0.61
CA ASP A 208 -19.45 12.71 1.18
C ASP A 208 -20.49 12.37 0.12
N THR A 209 -20.73 13.31 -0.79
CA THR A 209 -21.60 13.10 -1.96
C THR A 209 -20.98 12.10 -2.92
N LEU A 210 -19.66 12.23 -3.21
CA LEU A 210 -18.94 11.29 -4.08
C LEU A 210 -18.93 9.87 -3.49
N LEU A 211 -18.73 9.71 -2.18
CA LEU A 211 -18.79 8.41 -1.52
C LEU A 211 -20.20 7.78 -1.61
N LYS A 212 -21.25 8.56 -1.43
CA LYS A 212 -22.64 8.11 -1.58
C LYS A 212 -22.96 7.72 -3.03
N ALA A 213 -22.43 8.46 -4.01
CA ALA A 213 -22.61 8.15 -5.42
C ALA A 213 -22.04 6.76 -5.78
N GLY A 214 -20.88 6.41 -5.24
CA GLY A 214 -20.32 5.06 -5.41
C GLY A 214 -21.22 3.98 -4.88
N VAL A 215 -21.74 4.16 -3.66
CA VAL A 215 -22.69 3.21 -3.07
C VAL A 215 -23.96 3.08 -3.94
N ALA A 216 -24.48 4.20 -4.44
CA ALA A 216 -25.70 4.21 -5.26
C ALA A 216 -25.56 3.44 -6.58
N VAL A 217 -24.35 3.39 -7.15
CA VAL A 217 -24.07 2.63 -8.38
C VAL A 217 -23.53 1.22 -8.11
N GLY A 218 -23.44 0.82 -6.84
CA GLY A 218 -22.96 -0.51 -6.43
C GLY A 218 -21.43 -0.68 -6.57
N VAL A 219 -20.68 0.42 -6.58
CA VAL A 219 -19.21 0.42 -6.59
C VAL A 219 -18.72 1.11 -5.30
N ILE A 220 -18.33 0.30 -4.33
CA ILE A 220 -17.88 0.82 -3.03
C ILE A 220 -16.38 1.03 -3.04
N TRP A 221 -15.96 2.29 -3.03
CA TRP A 221 -14.58 2.68 -2.83
C TRP A 221 -14.33 3.17 -1.41
N GLN A 222 -13.08 3.20 -1.03
CA GLN A 222 -12.68 3.65 0.29
C GLN A 222 -12.38 5.15 0.29
N ASP A 223 -12.84 5.82 1.35
CA ASP A 223 -12.49 7.19 1.67
C ASP A 223 -10.98 7.38 1.83
N GLY A 224 -10.41 8.37 1.14
CA GLY A 224 -8.99 8.71 1.19
C GLY A 224 -8.60 9.66 2.32
N ARG A 225 -9.56 10.29 2.99
CA ARG A 225 -9.32 11.23 4.11
C ARG A 225 -8.46 10.64 5.24
N PRO A 226 -8.62 9.36 5.65
CA PRO A 226 -7.73 8.73 6.62
C PRO A 226 -6.26 8.61 6.16
N PHE A 227 -6.00 8.76 4.86
CA PHE A 227 -4.65 8.82 4.28
C PHE A 227 -4.16 10.27 4.08
N HIS A 228 -4.75 11.23 4.79
CA HIS A 228 -4.41 12.65 4.74
C HIS A 228 -4.56 13.32 3.36
N ARG A 229 -5.52 12.84 2.54
CA ARG A 229 -5.91 13.43 1.26
C ARG A 229 -7.42 13.67 1.25
N PRO A 230 -7.85 14.95 1.41
CA PRO A 230 -9.27 15.27 1.64
C PRO A 230 -10.20 14.94 0.47
N TYR A 231 -9.67 14.85 -0.74
CA TYR A 231 -10.42 14.56 -1.96
C TYR A 231 -9.99 13.27 -2.65
N ALA A 232 -9.37 12.34 -1.93
CA ALA A 232 -8.96 11.08 -2.54
C ALA A 232 -9.92 9.94 -2.27
N ILE A 233 -9.97 9.00 -3.21
CA ILE A 233 -10.62 7.69 -3.06
C ILE A 233 -9.65 6.57 -3.40
N ARG A 234 -9.85 5.40 -2.80
CA ARG A 234 -9.05 4.21 -3.07
C ARG A 234 -9.92 3.09 -3.59
N LEU A 235 -9.60 2.60 -4.79
CA LEU A 235 -10.25 1.46 -5.44
C LEU A 235 -9.42 0.19 -5.22
N ASN A 236 -10.12 -0.95 -5.09
CA ASN A 236 -9.53 -2.29 -5.08
C ASN A 236 -9.74 -2.94 -6.46
N LEU A 237 -8.66 -3.35 -7.12
CA LEU A 237 -8.69 -3.97 -8.45
C LEU A 237 -8.53 -5.50 -8.42
N ALA A 238 -8.52 -6.13 -7.24
CA ALA A 238 -8.42 -7.59 -7.11
C ALA A 238 -9.77 -8.27 -7.36
N LEU A 239 -10.25 -8.11 -8.57
CA LEU A 239 -11.50 -8.66 -9.07
C LEU A 239 -11.29 -9.30 -10.45
N PRO A 240 -12.18 -10.22 -10.88
CA PRO A 240 -12.22 -10.63 -12.28
C PRO A 240 -12.33 -9.43 -13.21
N HIS A 241 -11.56 -9.45 -14.31
CA HIS A 241 -11.49 -8.31 -15.25
C HIS A 241 -12.85 -7.82 -15.76
N VAL A 242 -13.79 -8.73 -15.97
CA VAL A 242 -15.16 -8.37 -16.38
C VAL A 242 -15.87 -7.51 -15.35
N LEU A 243 -15.67 -7.78 -14.06
CA LEU A 243 -16.28 -6.98 -12.99
C LEU A 243 -15.59 -5.63 -12.81
N VAL A 244 -14.29 -5.55 -13.09
CA VAL A 244 -13.58 -4.27 -13.14
C VAL A 244 -14.18 -3.40 -14.25
N LYS A 245 -14.34 -3.95 -15.46
CA LYS A 245 -14.97 -3.22 -16.57
C LYS A 245 -16.37 -2.73 -16.22
N GLU A 246 -17.21 -3.61 -15.70
CA GLU A 246 -18.57 -3.24 -15.30
C GLU A 246 -18.60 -2.13 -14.26
N ALA A 247 -17.68 -2.17 -13.27
CA ALA A 247 -17.59 -1.12 -12.27
C ALA A 247 -17.21 0.23 -12.90
N PHE A 248 -16.25 0.23 -13.84
CA PHE A 248 -15.82 1.44 -14.54
C PHE A 248 -16.91 2.01 -15.44
N ASP A 249 -17.65 1.17 -16.16
CA ASP A 249 -18.82 1.60 -16.97
C ASP A 249 -19.89 2.26 -16.11
N ARG A 250 -20.16 1.71 -14.91
CA ARG A 250 -21.11 2.32 -13.95
C ARG A 250 -20.62 3.64 -13.40
N MET A 251 -19.34 3.71 -13.00
CA MET A 251 -18.73 4.95 -12.51
C MET A 251 -18.74 6.05 -13.56
N ASP A 252 -18.41 5.71 -14.80
CA ASP A 252 -18.42 6.62 -15.93
C ASP A 252 -19.82 7.20 -16.15
N LYS A 253 -20.78 6.32 -16.38
CA LYS A 253 -22.12 6.71 -16.79
C LYS A 253 -22.91 7.45 -15.70
N TYR A 254 -22.73 7.08 -14.45
CA TYR A 254 -23.63 7.51 -13.38
C TYR A 254 -22.96 8.38 -12.31
N VAL A 255 -21.64 8.56 -12.36
CA VAL A 255 -20.91 9.38 -11.39
C VAL A 255 -20.07 10.43 -12.11
N PHE A 256 -18.98 10.02 -12.80
CA PHE A 256 -18.00 10.97 -13.31
C PHE A 256 -18.44 11.72 -14.57
N ASN A 257 -19.30 11.16 -15.39
CA ASN A 257 -19.90 11.78 -16.59
C ASN A 257 -21.42 11.76 -16.55
N ALA A 258 -22.03 11.70 -15.35
CA ALA A 258 -23.49 11.83 -15.20
C ALA A 258 -23.96 13.19 -15.75
N LYS A 259 -25.01 13.17 -16.61
CA LYS A 259 -25.63 14.37 -17.19
C LYS A 259 -26.68 14.95 -16.25
#